data_f00b50c5efcc1489fa81a1471c348fbf
#
_entry.id   f00b50c5efcc1489fa81a1471c348fbf
#
_cell.length_a   1.000
_cell.length_b   1.000
_cell.length_c   1.000
_cell.angle_alpha   90.00
_cell.angle_beta   90.00
_cell.angle_gamma   90.00
#
_symmetry.space_group_name_H-M   'P 1'
#
loop_
_entity.id
_entity.type
_entity.pdbx_description
1 polymer ?
#
loop_
_entity_poly.entity_id
_entity_poly.type
_entity_poly.pdbx_seq_one_letter_code
_entity_poly.pdbx_strand_id
1 'polypeptide(L)'
;MTGLVTACRSCGGRLTVTMADLGMQPASNAFIASLDAAREEKRYPLRAKVCESCKLVQVDYDVAPQELFDNYVYFSSYSDEWLTHAKEFCDMAHRRFALNSESLVIELASNDGYLLKNFLKLGVPVLGIDPSDTVAAAAEKIGVPTLVEFFGESLAKNLVRDGRQADLIVANNVLAHVPLLNDFVAGIALLLKPTGTATIEFPHLLELLEHVEFDTIYHEHYSYFSLYAIEQVFRRHGLRLYDAQVLPTHGGSLRVFASHSHRADLDDSALLRKLRAQERAAGLADLATYLIFAERVENCRKSLLEFIAHAKQEGKSVAAYGAAAKGNTLLNFCGLTPADIPLVADRNPHKQSKFLPGTHIPVVSPEALLRSRPDYVLILPWNLQEEIRQQLREIKAWGGRFVTPVPMVRVYP
;
A
#
# COMPACT_ATOMS: atom_id res chain seq x y z
N MET A 1 5.74 -19.50 -3.43
CA MET A 1 6.39 -20.27 -2.32
C MET A 1 5.86 -19.67 -1.03
N THR A 2 5.47 -20.49 -0.07
CA THR A 2 4.98 -20.03 1.22
C THR A 2 6.03 -20.39 2.27
N GLY A 3 6.35 -19.50 3.20
CA GLY A 3 7.27 -19.78 4.30
C GLY A 3 8.28 -18.69 4.60
N LEU A 4 9.23 -19.02 5.46
CA LEU A 4 10.26 -18.10 5.95
C LEU A 4 11.22 -17.68 4.83
N VAL A 5 11.45 -16.37 4.70
CA VAL A 5 12.39 -15.75 3.77
C VAL A 5 13.61 -15.28 4.57
N THR A 6 14.78 -15.84 4.27
CA THR A 6 16.02 -15.58 4.99
C THR A 6 16.99 -14.66 4.25
N ALA A 7 16.71 -14.36 2.98
CA ALA A 7 17.56 -13.53 2.13
C ALA A 7 16.75 -12.38 1.50
N CYS A 8 17.44 -11.29 1.22
CA CYS A 8 16.85 -10.12 0.59
C CYS A 8 16.32 -10.42 -0.82
N ARG A 9 15.07 -10.04 -1.11
CA ARG A 9 14.40 -10.24 -2.42
C ARG A 9 15.11 -9.53 -3.57
N SER A 10 15.83 -8.45 -3.27
CA SER A 10 16.59 -7.69 -4.28
C SER A 10 18.02 -8.19 -4.44
N CYS A 11 18.82 -8.23 -3.37
CA CYS A 11 20.26 -8.44 -3.50
C CYS A 11 20.76 -9.78 -2.97
N GLY A 12 19.90 -10.62 -2.39
CA GLY A 12 20.29 -11.87 -1.75
C GLY A 12 21.04 -11.70 -0.42
N GLY A 13 21.21 -10.47 0.06
CA GLY A 13 21.90 -10.16 1.32
C GLY A 13 21.13 -10.66 2.54
N ARG A 14 21.79 -10.69 3.71
CA ARG A 14 21.21 -11.19 4.95
C ARG A 14 20.15 -10.25 5.52
N LEU A 15 19.14 -10.84 6.17
CA LEU A 15 18.02 -10.19 6.85
C LEU A 15 18.12 -10.40 8.36
N THR A 16 19.13 -9.80 9.01
CA THR A 16 19.37 -10.01 10.44
C THR A 16 18.70 -8.95 11.31
N VAL A 17 18.50 -7.74 10.79
CA VAL A 17 17.92 -6.62 11.53
C VAL A 17 16.40 -6.66 11.43
N THR A 18 15.72 -6.76 12.57
CA THR A 18 14.26 -6.65 12.68
C THR A 18 13.90 -5.19 12.95
N MET A 19 13.18 -4.56 12.00
CA MET A 19 12.65 -3.21 12.14
C MET A 19 11.37 -3.19 12.99
N ALA A 20 10.48 -4.16 12.78
CA ALA A 20 9.27 -4.35 13.57
C ALA A 20 8.91 -5.84 13.63
N ASP A 21 8.50 -6.31 14.80
CA ASP A 21 7.90 -7.64 15.00
C ASP A 21 6.47 -7.43 15.53
N LEU A 22 5.49 -7.73 14.70
CA LEU A 22 4.08 -7.56 15.03
C LEU A 22 3.41 -8.88 15.46
N GLY A 23 4.23 -9.91 15.73
CA GLY A 23 3.76 -11.20 16.22
C GLY A 23 3.08 -12.05 15.15
N MET A 24 2.19 -12.92 15.61
CA MET A 24 1.38 -13.79 14.74
C MET A 24 0.10 -13.08 14.32
N GLN A 25 -0.03 -12.77 13.04
CA GLN A 25 -1.14 -12.00 12.46
C GLN A 25 -1.92 -12.83 11.44
N PRO A 26 -3.24 -12.66 11.31
CA PRO A 26 -3.98 -13.18 10.16
C PRO A 26 -3.67 -12.35 8.90
N ALA A 27 -4.04 -12.86 7.73
CA ALA A 27 -4.06 -12.03 6.52
C ALA A 27 -5.09 -10.88 6.70
N SER A 28 -4.66 -9.63 6.52
CA SER A 28 -5.39 -8.44 6.98
C SER A 28 -6.73 -8.21 6.28
N ASN A 29 -6.92 -8.75 5.08
CA ASN A 29 -8.16 -8.66 4.31
C ASN A 29 -8.98 -9.95 4.28
N ALA A 30 -8.60 -10.98 5.04
CA ALA A 30 -9.31 -12.27 5.14
C ALA A 30 -10.54 -12.18 6.07
N PHE A 31 -11.50 -11.32 5.73
CA PHE A 31 -12.73 -11.13 6.51
C PHE A 31 -13.48 -12.43 6.74
N ILE A 32 -13.91 -12.67 7.98
CA ILE A 32 -14.55 -13.90 8.41
C ILE A 32 -16.07 -13.76 8.29
N ALA A 33 -16.72 -14.72 7.62
CA ALA A 33 -18.16 -14.70 7.39
C ALA A 33 -18.96 -15.07 8.65
N SER A 34 -18.42 -15.92 9.54
CA SER A 34 -19.05 -16.35 10.78
C SER A 34 -18.03 -16.71 11.86
N LEU A 35 -18.41 -16.66 13.13
CA LEU A 35 -17.53 -17.03 14.23
C LEU A 35 -17.14 -18.52 14.21
N ASP A 36 -17.93 -19.39 13.59
CA ASP A 36 -17.54 -20.79 13.39
C ASP A 36 -16.36 -20.91 12.40
N ALA A 37 -16.36 -20.12 11.33
CA ALA A 37 -15.26 -20.05 10.38
C ALA A 37 -13.95 -19.50 11.02
N ALA A 38 -14.05 -18.75 12.11
CA ALA A 38 -12.90 -18.25 12.84
C ALA A 38 -12.01 -19.35 13.45
N ARG A 39 -12.56 -20.57 13.64
CA ARG A 39 -11.79 -21.72 14.18
C ARG A 39 -10.71 -22.24 13.22
N GLU A 40 -10.87 -21.98 11.92
CA GLU A 40 -9.94 -22.39 10.86
C GLU A 40 -9.00 -21.25 10.44
N GLU A 41 -9.07 -20.09 11.11
CA GLU A 41 -8.28 -18.92 10.78
C GLU A 41 -6.79 -19.20 10.93
N LYS A 42 -6.06 -18.96 9.86
CA LYS A 42 -4.60 -19.09 9.86
C LYS A 42 -3.95 -17.78 10.31
N ARG A 43 -2.84 -17.91 11.03
CA ARG A 43 -2.00 -16.80 11.45
C ARG A 43 -0.56 -17.07 11.05
N TYR A 44 0.12 -16.02 10.62
CA TYR A 44 1.49 -16.08 10.12
C TYR A 44 2.36 -15.06 10.86
N PRO A 45 3.68 -15.31 10.98
CA PRO A 45 4.59 -14.30 11.50
C PRO A 45 4.52 -13.03 10.64
N LEU A 46 4.42 -11.88 11.27
CA LEU A 46 4.46 -10.58 10.59
C LEU A 46 5.63 -9.77 11.13
N ARG A 47 6.77 -9.90 10.48
CA ARG A 47 8.00 -9.21 10.86
C ARG A 47 8.57 -8.49 9.66
N ALA A 48 8.85 -7.20 9.82
CA ALA A 48 9.57 -6.40 8.83
C ALA A 48 11.07 -6.42 9.15
N LYS A 49 11.86 -6.88 8.20
CA LYS A 49 13.32 -6.98 8.32
C LYS A 49 14.04 -6.12 7.31
N VAL A 50 15.23 -5.67 7.67
CA VAL A 50 16.07 -4.80 6.85
C VAL A 50 17.24 -5.59 6.28
N CYS A 51 17.49 -5.45 4.99
CA CYS A 51 18.67 -5.98 4.36
C CYS A 51 19.93 -5.22 4.79
N GLU A 52 20.93 -5.92 5.29
CA GLU A 52 22.20 -5.32 5.71
C GLU A 52 22.92 -4.58 4.57
N SER A 53 22.76 -5.04 3.33
CA SER A 53 23.46 -4.51 2.17
C SER A 53 22.73 -3.36 1.49
N CYS A 54 21.50 -3.60 0.98
CA CYS A 54 20.78 -2.61 0.17
C CYS A 54 19.70 -1.83 0.92
N LYS A 55 19.52 -2.08 2.21
CA LYS A 55 18.55 -1.42 3.11
C LYS A 55 17.08 -1.59 2.67
N LEU A 56 16.80 -2.52 1.76
CA LEU A 56 15.40 -2.89 1.47
C LEU A 56 14.77 -3.45 2.74
N VAL A 57 13.64 -2.88 3.13
CA VAL A 57 12.78 -3.42 4.18
C VAL A 57 11.78 -4.37 3.55
N GLN A 58 11.61 -5.55 4.13
CA GLN A 58 10.70 -6.58 3.62
C GLN A 58 10.14 -7.43 4.75
N VAL A 59 8.94 -8.01 4.53
CA VAL A 59 8.48 -9.08 5.43
C VAL A 59 9.31 -10.34 5.23
N ASP A 60 9.55 -11.06 6.31
CA ASP A 60 10.37 -12.30 6.31
C ASP A 60 9.54 -13.58 6.23
N TYR A 61 8.25 -13.47 5.92
CA TYR A 61 7.38 -14.62 5.73
C TYR A 61 6.44 -14.39 4.54
N ASP A 62 6.48 -15.29 3.57
CA ASP A 62 5.58 -15.25 2.42
C ASP A 62 4.33 -16.06 2.71
N VAL A 63 3.18 -15.42 2.58
CA VAL A 63 1.87 -16.08 2.47
C VAL A 63 1.59 -16.33 1.00
N ALA A 64 1.00 -17.47 0.66
CA ALA A 64 0.69 -17.78 -0.73
C ALA A 64 -0.20 -16.70 -1.35
N PRO A 65 0.11 -16.20 -2.56
CA PRO A 65 -0.72 -15.20 -3.24
C PRO A 65 -2.20 -15.59 -3.32
N GLN A 66 -2.49 -16.88 -3.53
CA GLN A 66 -3.86 -17.41 -3.54
C GLN A 66 -4.59 -17.16 -2.22
N GLU A 67 -3.91 -17.30 -1.08
CA GLU A 67 -4.52 -17.05 0.24
C GLU A 67 -4.73 -15.54 0.49
N LEU A 68 -3.99 -14.66 -0.18
CA LEU A 68 -4.11 -13.21 -0.04
C LEU A 68 -5.11 -12.60 -1.03
N PHE A 69 -5.24 -13.16 -2.24
CA PHE A 69 -5.92 -12.51 -3.36
C PHE A 69 -7.10 -13.29 -3.95
N ASP A 70 -7.38 -14.55 -3.55
CA ASP A 70 -8.50 -15.36 -4.11
C ASP A 70 -9.90 -14.71 -3.98
N ASN A 71 -10.07 -13.78 -3.05
CA ASN A 71 -11.29 -13.01 -2.86
C ASN A 71 -11.03 -11.49 -2.88
N TYR A 72 -10.00 -11.07 -3.59
CA TYR A 72 -9.62 -9.65 -3.65
C TYR A 72 -10.58 -8.87 -4.54
N VAL A 73 -11.62 -8.34 -3.92
CA VAL A 73 -12.63 -7.49 -4.58
C VAL A 73 -12.32 -6.02 -4.27
N TYR A 74 -11.21 -5.53 -4.79
CA TYR A 74 -10.86 -4.11 -4.70
C TYR A 74 -10.96 -3.47 -6.08
N PHE A 75 -11.93 -2.57 -6.26
CA PHE A 75 -12.06 -1.74 -7.44
C PHE A 75 -11.53 -0.35 -7.14
N SER A 76 -10.49 0.05 -7.86
CA SER A 76 -9.85 1.37 -7.70
C SER A 76 -10.79 2.52 -8.05
N SER A 77 -11.77 2.28 -8.94
CA SER A 77 -12.75 3.27 -9.36
C SER A 77 -13.77 3.69 -8.29
N TYR A 78 -13.80 3.06 -7.12
CA TYR A 78 -14.75 3.41 -6.05
C TYR A 78 -14.36 4.64 -5.23
N SER A 79 -13.18 5.22 -5.45
CA SER A 79 -12.72 6.44 -4.79
C SER A 79 -12.62 7.60 -5.77
N ASP A 80 -13.44 8.63 -5.59
CA ASP A 80 -13.42 9.83 -6.43
C ASP A 80 -12.08 10.57 -6.33
N GLU A 81 -11.47 10.59 -5.14
CA GLU A 81 -10.15 11.16 -4.92
C GLU A 81 -9.09 10.41 -5.73
N TRP A 82 -9.17 9.07 -5.73
CA TRP A 82 -8.26 8.23 -6.50
C TRP A 82 -8.43 8.40 -8.02
N LEU A 83 -9.67 8.56 -8.49
CA LEU A 83 -9.95 8.87 -9.89
C LEU A 83 -9.39 10.23 -10.30
N THR A 84 -9.48 11.23 -9.43
CA THR A 84 -8.91 12.57 -9.67
C THR A 84 -7.38 12.48 -9.74
N HIS A 85 -6.75 11.81 -8.78
CA HIS A 85 -5.31 11.55 -8.76
C HIS A 85 -4.81 10.87 -10.05
N ALA A 86 -5.52 9.84 -10.50
CA ALA A 86 -5.19 9.13 -11.74
C ALA A 86 -5.32 10.05 -12.97
N LYS A 87 -6.36 10.86 -13.02
CA LYS A 87 -6.56 11.81 -14.13
C LYS A 87 -5.46 12.86 -14.18
N GLU A 88 -5.13 13.48 -13.05
CA GLU A 88 -4.06 14.48 -12.95
C GLU A 88 -2.71 13.92 -13.38
N PHE A 89 -2.41 12.68 -12.98
CA PHE A 89 -1.23 11.97 -13.45
C PHE A 89 -1.23 11.78 -14.96
N CYS A 90 -2.33 11.31 -15.56
CA CYS A 90 -2.42 11.09 -17.00
C CYS A 90 -2.25 12.39 -17.80
N ASP A 91 -2.89 13.48 -17.35
CA ASP A 91 -2.75 14.80 -17.96
C ASP A 91 -1.31 15.33 -17.89
N MET A 92 -0.63 15.10 -16.76
CA MET A 92 0.78 15.46 -16.58
C MET A 92 1.67 14.61 -17.49
N ALA A 93 1.51 13.29 -17.47
CA ALA A 93 2.32 12.36 -18.23
C ALA A 93 2.18 12.55 -19.75
N HIS A 94 0.96 12.74 -20.24
CA HIS A 94 0.67 13.04 -21.65
C HIS A 94 1.46 14.26 -22.14
N ARG A 95 1.44 15.37 -21.39
CA ARG A 95 2.19 16.58 -21.74
C ARG A 95 3.70 16.40 -21.61
N ARG A 96 4.13 15.80 -20.48
CA ARG A 96 5.56 15.68 -20.14
C ARG A 96 6.32 14.79 -21.11
N PHE A 97 5.70 13.69 -21.55
CA PHE A 97 6.35 12.69 -22.40
C PHE A 97 5.90 12.82 -23.87
N ALA A 98 5.14 13.87 -24.22
CA ALA A 98 4.60 14.11 -25.56
C ALA A 98 3.91 12.86 -26.15
N LEU A 99 3.15 12.13 -25.32
CA LEU A 99 2.46 10.92 -25.73
C LEU A 99 1.39 11.22 -26.77
N ASN A 100 1.26 10.35 -27.78
CA ASN A 100 0.35 10.53 -28.91
C ASN A 100 -0.18 9.17 -29.40
N SER A 101 -0.83 9.15 -30.58
CA SER A 101 -1.40 7.94 -31.19
C SER A 101 -0.38 6.86 -31.60
N GLU A 102 0.92 7.19 -31.64
CA GLU A 102 2.00 6.25 -31.96
C GLU A 102 2.70 5.72 -30.68
N SER A 103 2.34 6.27 -29.53
CA SER A 103 2.86 5.88 -28.22
C SER A 103 2.09 4.65 -27.69
N LEU A 104 2.72 3.91 -26.78
CA LEU A 104 2.06 2.85 -26.02
C LEU A 104 2.29 3.07 -24.52
N VAL A 105 1.19 3.17 -23.76
CA VAL A 105 1.21 3.21 -22.29
C VAL A 105 0.80 1.84 -21.77
N ILE A 106 1.63 1.25 -20.91
CA ILE A 106 1.33 -0.04 -20.25
C ILE A 106 1.22 0.20 -18.76
N GLU A 107 0.09 -0.20 -18.15
CA GLU A 107 -0.08 -0.17 -16.69
C GLU A 107 -0.01 -1.58 -16.12
N LEU A 108 0.84 -1.76 -15.11
CA LEU A 108 1.03 -3.01 -14.36
C LEU A 108 0.13 -2.99 -13.13
N ALA A 109 -0.65 -4.05 -12.92
CA ALA A 109 -1.77 -4.13 -11.98
C ALA A 109 -2.81 -3.04 -12.28
N SER A 110 -3.32 -3.02 -13.51
CA SER A 110 -4.17 -1.96 -14.06
C SER A 110 -5.58 -1.92 -13.46
N ASN A 111 -5.92 -2.92 -12.63
CA ASN A 111 -7.21 -3.04 -11.97
C ASN A 111 -8.37 -2.90 -12.98
N ASP A 112 -9.40 -2.15 -12.66
CA ASP A 112 -10.59 -1.94 -13.49
C ASP A 112 -10.42 -0.88 -14.61
N GLY A 113 -9.18 -0.54 -14.96
CA GLY A 113 -8.86 0.42 -16.02
C GLY A 113 -9.06 1.89 -15.61
N TYR A 114 -9.19 2.16 -14.33
CA TYR A 114 -9.48 3.48 -13.75
C TYR A 114 -8.51 4.58 -14.21
N LEU A 115 -7.24 4.24 -14.44
CA LEU A 115 -6.21 5.16 -14.91
C LEU A 115 -6.14 5.18 -16.43
N LEU A 116 -6.01 4.01 -17.08
CA LEU A 116 -5.77 3.91 -18.53
C LEU A 116 -6.90 4.51 -19.38
N LYS A 117 -8.16 4.48 -18.90
CA LYS A 117 -9.29 5.16 -19.58
C LYS A 117 -9.04 6.65 -19.86
N ASN A 118 -8.17 7.31 -19.07
CA ASN A 118 -7.84 8.72 -19.28
C ASN A 118 -6.88 8.91 -20.46
N PHE A 119 -5.90 8.01 -20.64
CA PHE A 119 -5.03 8.02 -21.83
C PHE A 119 -5.81 7.70 -23.11
N LEU A 120 -6.78 6.78 -23.07
CA LEU A 120 -7.66 6.53 -24.22
C LEU A 120 -8.43 7.78 -24.65
N LYS A 121 -8.94 8.56 -23.70
CA LYS A 121 -9.60 9.84 -23.98
C LYS A 121 -8.68 10.88 -24.63
N LEU A 122 -7.38 10.76 -24.40
CA LEU A 122 -6.34 11.60 -25.00
C LEU A 122 -5.83 11.05 -26.34
N GLY A 123 -6.42 9.94 -26.84
CA GLY A 123 -6.02 9.30 -28.10
C GLY A 123 -4.72 8.52 -28.04
N VAL A 124 -4.26 8.15 -26.84
CA VAL A 124 -3.02 7.38 -26.62
C VAL A 124 -3.36 5.89 -26.47
N PRO A 125 -2.76 4.99 -27.26
CA PRO A 125 -2.88 3.54 -27.11
C PRO A 125 -2.43 3.05 -25.73
N VAL A 126 -3.20 2.12 -25.17
CA VAL A 126 -2.95 1.56 -23.84
C VAL A 126 -3.02 0.04 -23.79
N LEU A 127 -2.39 -0.54 -22.78
CA LEU A 127 -2.51 -1.95 -22.41
C LEU A 127 -2.48 -2.08 -20.90
N GLY A 128 -3.52 -2.67 -20.32
CA GLY A 128 -3.53 -3.09 -18.93
C GLY A 128 -2.96 -4.50 -18.76
N ILE A 129 -2.32 -4.76 -17.63
CA ILE A 129 -1.90 -6.10 -17.21
C ILE A 129 -2.35 -6.27 -15.77
N ASP A 130 -3.23 -7.24 -15.51
CA ASP A 130 -3.74 -7.53 -14.15
C ASP A 130 -4.04 -9.03 -14.03
N PRO A 131 -3.65 -9.71 -12.94
CA PRO A 131 -3.89 -11.14 -12.79
C PRO A 131 -5.35 -11.51 -12.48
N SER A 132 -6.20 -10.54 -12.13
CA SER A 132 -7.60 -10.77 -11.78
C SER A 132 -8.50 -10.63 -13.01
N ASP A 133 -9.16 -11.72 -13.39
CA ASP A 133 -10.15 -11.76 -14.47
C ASP A 133 -11.36 -10.84 -14.21
N THR A 134 -11.77 -10.71 -12.96
CA THR A 134 -12.91 -9.88 -12.55
C THR A 134 -12.69 -8.39 -12.84
N VAL A 135 -11.52 -7.85 -12.45
CA VAL A 135 -11.21 -6.43 -12.70
C VAL A 135 -10.84 -6.20 -14.17
N ALA A 136 -10.17 -7.14 -14.82
CA ALA A 136 -9.87 -7.07 -16.25
C ALA A 136 -11.16 -7.02 -17.08
N ALA A 137 -12.16 -7.84 -16.77
CA ALA A 137 -13.47 -7.80 -17.42
C ALA A 137 -14.21 -6.45 -17.20
N ALA A 138 -13.98 -5.78 -16.07
CA ALA A 138 -14.50 -4.44 -15.83
C ALA A 138 -13.76 -3.39 -16.67
N ALA A 139 -12.43 -3.50 -16.80
CA ALA A 139 -11.61 -2.63 -17.64
C ALA A 139 -11.99 -2.74 -19.12
N GLU A 140 -12.20 -3.95 -19.62
CA GLU A 140 -12.62 -4.19 -21.01
C GLU A 140 -13.98 -3.55 -21.34
N LYS A 141 -14.94 -3.58 -20.40
CA LYS A 141 -16.27 -2.92 -20.58
C LYS A 141 -16.18 -1.43 -20.80
N ILE A 142 -15.11 -0.78 -20.33
CA ILE A 142 -14.85 0.67 -20.53
C ILE A 142 -13.84 0.93 -21.64
N GLY A 143 -13.50 -0.10 -22.44
CA GLY A 143 -12.64 -0.01 -23.61
C GLY A 143 -11.14 -0.10 -23.32
N VAL A 144 -10.72 -0.49 -22.12
CA VAL A 144 -9.30 -0.68 -21.76
C VAL A 144 -8.89 -2.12 -22.02
N PRO A 145 -8.08 -2.41 -23.07
CA PRO A 145 -7.58 -3.77 -23.33
C PRO A 145 -6.69 -4.22 -22.18
N THR A 146 -6.97 -5.40 -21.62
CA THR A 146 -6.28 -5.90 -20.44
C THR A 146 -5.87 -7.37 -20.60
N LEU A 147 -4.62 -7.68 -20.31
CA LEU A 147 -4.12 -9.06 -20.25
C LEU A 147 -4.29 -9.59 -18.82
N VAL A 148 -4.92 -10.78 -18.70
CA VAL A 148 -5.11 -11.45 -17.41
C VAL A 148 -3.90 -12.34 -17.14
N GLU A 149 -2.82 -11.74 -16.66
CA GLU A 149 -1.56 -12.44 -16.36
C GLU A 149 -0.80 -11.73 -15.22
N PHE A 150 0.01 -12.49 -14.49
CA PHE A 150 1.03 -11.92 -13.61
C PHE A 150 2.18 -11.35 -14.44
N PHE A 151 2.55 -10.10 -14.17
CA PHE A 151 3.66 -9.45 -14.84
C PHE A 151 5.00 -9.94 -14.31
N GLY A 152 5.94 -10.20 -15.21
CA GLY A 152 7.32 -10.55 -14.95
C GLY A 152 8.13 -10.62 -16.26
N GLU A 153 9.37 -11.10 -16.14
CA GLU A 153 10.30 -11.15 -17.26
C GLU A 153 9.78 -11.99 -18.45
N SER A 154 9.06 -13.09 -18.17
CA SER A 154 8.52 -13.98 -19.20
C SER A 154 7.47 -13.28 -20.07
N LEU A 155 6.48 -12.61 -19.45
CA LEU A 155 5.45 -11.86 -20.17
C LEU A 155 6.07 -10.68 -20.92
N ALA A 156 7.02 -9.96 -20.30
CA ALA A 156 7.72 -8.86 -20.95
C ALA A 156 8.44 -9.30 -22.23
N LYS A 157 9.12 -10.45 -22.23
CA LYS A 157 9.77 -11.03 -23.43
C LYS A 157 8.76 -11.34 -24.55
N ASN A 158 7.59 -11.84 -24.19
CA ASN A 158 6.53 -12.12 -25.16
C ASN A 158 6.04 -10.81 -25.80
N LEU A 159 5.73 -9.81 -24.99
CA LEU A 159 5.26 -8.49 -25.46
C LEU A 159 6.31 -7.80 -26.37
N VAL A 160 7.59 -7.86 -25.99
CA VAL A 160 8.68 -7.31 -26.82
C VAL A 160 8.77 -8.03 -28.16
N ARG A 161 8.68 -9.35 -28.20
CA ARG A 161 8.68 -10.13 -29.45
C ARG A 161 7.51 -9.77 -30.36
N ASP A 162 6.37 -9.42 -29.77
CA ASP A 162 5.18 -8.97 -30.48
C ASP A 162 5.22 -7.45 -30.85
N GLY A 163 6.36 -6.78 -30.64
CA GLY A 163 6.57 -5.36 -30.95
C GLY A 163 5.85 -4.39 -29.98
N ARG A 164 5.48 -4.83 -28.81
CA ARG A 164 4.67 -4.08 -27.82
C ARG A 164 5.52 -3.46 -26.70
N GLN A 165 6.64 -2.81 -27.05
CA GLN A 165 7.41 -2.04 -26.08
C GLN A 165 6.71 -0.72 -25.72
N ALA A 166 6.80 -0.33 -24.45
CA ALA A 166 6.13 0.84 -23.89
C ALA A 166 6.96 2.12 -23.99
N ASP A 167 6.32 3.23 -24.34
CA ASP A 167 6.86 4.58 -24.16
C ASP A 167 6.75 5.00 -22.69
N LEU A 168 5.65 4.60 -22.03
CA LEU A 168 5.43 4.81 -20.61
C LEU A 168 4.95 3.51 -19.95
N ILE A 169 5.65 3.08 -18.91
CA ILE A 169 5.16 2.05 -17.99
C ILE A 169 4.67 2.73 -16.72
N VAL A 170 3.48 2.36 -16.24
CA VAL A 170 2.89 2.84 -15.00
C VAL A 170 2.73 1.67 -14.03
N ALA A 171 3.19 1.84 -12.79
CA ALA A 171 3.07 0.83 -11.73
C ALA A 171 2.76 1.53 -10.40
N ASN A 172 1.48 1.85 -10.18
CA ASN A 172 1.04 2.58 -8.99
C ASN A 172 0.61 1.61 -7.88
N ASN A 173 1.26 1.69 -6.72
CA ASN A 173 0.95 0.89 -5.52
C ASN A 173 0.92 -0.63 -5.76
N VAL A 174 1.74 -1.12 -6.68
CA VAL A 174 1.88 -2.56 -6.98
C VAL A 174 3.22 -3.13 -6.54
N LEU A 175 4.30 -2.35 -6.61
CA LEU A 175 5.66 -2.90 -6.38
C LEU A 175 5.83 -3.49 -4.98
N ALA A 176 5.14 -2.94 -3.97
CA ALA A 176 5.12 -3.48 -2.61
C ALA A 176 4.48 -4.88 -2.53
N HIS A 177 3.54 -5.18 -3.43
CA HIS A 177 2.79 -6.44 -3.50
C HIS A 177 3.48 -7.53 -4.33
N VAL A 178 4.70 -7.29 -4.80
CA VAL A 178 5.42 -8.23 -5.68
C VAL A 178 6.41 -9.09 -4.89
N PRO A 179 6.19 -10.40 -4.74
CA PRO A 179 7.12 -11.29 -4.04
C PRO A 179 8.41 -11.52 -4.84
N LEU A 180 8.33 -11.60 -6.19
CA LEU A 180 9.46 -11.80 -7.10
C LEU A 180 9.96 -10.45 -7.65
N LEU A 181 10.48 -9.60 -6.75
CA LEU A 181 10.85 -8.21 -7.05
C LEU A 181 11.80 -8.08 -8.24
N ASN A 182 12.83 -8.91 -8.30
CA ASN A 182 13.83 -8.85 -9.39
C ASN A 182 13.24 -9.24 -10.75
N ASP A 183 12.36 -10.25 -10.81
CA ASP A 183 11.69 -10.67 -12.03
C ASP A 183 10.79 -9.55 -12.58
N PHE A 184 10.04 -8.90 -11.68
CA PHE A 184 9.17 -7.78 -12.03
C PHE A 184 9.96 -6.58 -12.60
N VAL A 185 11.05 -6.19 -11.94
CA VAL A 185 11.86 -5.03 -12.38
C VAL A 185 12.67 -5.36 -13.64
N ALA A 186 13.13 -6.61 -13.80
CA ALA A 186 13.73 -7.08 -15.05
C ALA A 186 12.72 -7.01 -16.20
N GLY A 187 11.47 -7.41 -15.95
CA GLY A 187 10.37 -7.26 -16.90
C GLY A 187 10.14 -5.81 -17.32
N ILE A 188 10.15 -4.86 -16.37
CA ILE A 188 10.04 -3.40 -16.67
C ILE A 188 11.20 -2.97 -17.59
N ALA A 189 12.43 -3.35 -17.27
CA ALA A 189 13.59 -2.98 -18.07
C ALA A 189 13.53 -3.53 -19.50
N LEU A 190 13.00 -4.74 -19.70
CA LEU A 190 12.83 -5.34 -21.04
C LEU A 190 11.70 -4.68 -21.83
N LEU A 191 10.56 -4.41 -21.17
CA LEU A 191 9.35 -3.91 -21.81
C LEU A 191 9.45 -2.43 -22.18
N LEU A 192 10.30 -1.68 -21.49
CA LEU A 192 10.48 -0.24 -21.71
C LEU A 192 11.27 0.01 -23.01
N LYS A 193 10.75 0.90 -23.88
CA LYS A 193 11.53 1.38 -25.04
C LYS A 193 12.84 2.02 -24.59
N PRO A 194 13.89 2.05 -25.43
CA PRO A 194 15.17 2.69 -25.10
C PRO A 194 15.03 4.16 -24.65
N THR A 195 14.03 4.88 -25.15
CA THR A 195 13.70 6.28 -24.81
C THR A 195 12.56 6.41 -23.81
N GLY A 196 11.96 5.29 -23.39
CA GLY A 196 10.79 5.26 -22.53
C GLY A 196 11.05 5.67 -21.08
N THR A 197 9.97 5.90 -20.36
CA THR A 197 9.97 6.16 -18.91
C THR A 197 9.10 5.14 -18.19
N ALA A 198 9.56 4.64 -17.05
CA ALA A 198 8.72 3.92 -16.10
C ALA A 198 8.42 4.81 -14.90
N THR A 199 7.15 4.88 -14.48
CA THR A 199 6.72 5.58 -13.27
C THR A 199 6.22 4.57 -12.26
N ILE A 200 6.77 4.65 -11.04
CA ILE A 200 6.39 3.75 -9.95
C ILE A 200 5.96 4.59 -8.75
N GLU A 201 4.73 4.37 -8.26
CA GLU A 201 4.21 5.00 -7.06
C GLU A 201 4.14 3.99 -5.92
N PHE A 202 4.64 4.38 -4.74
CA PHE A 202 4.65 3.53 -3.55
C PHE A 202 4.66 4.39 -2.27
N PRO A 203 4.13 3.88 -1.14
CA PRO A 203 4.26 4.52 0.18
C PRO A 203 5.74 4.67 0.55
N HIS A 204 6.13 5.87 0.99
CA HIS A 204 7.52 6.21 1.26
C HIS A 204 7.96 5.70 2.64
N LEU A 205 9.00 4.88 2.68
CA LEU A 205 9.52 4.32 3.94
C LEU A 205 9.97 5.40 4.93
N LEU A 206 10.46 6.56 4.46
CA LEU A 206 10.82 7.67 5.35
C LEU A 206 9.60 8.16 6.12
N GLU A 207 8.45 8.38 5.45
CA GLU A 207 7.20 8.78 6.10
C GLU A 207 6.73 7.73 7.10
N LEU A 208 6.78 6.44 6.70
CA LEU A 208 6.47 5.33 7.60
C LEU A 208 7.32 5.39 8.89
N LEU A 209 8.62 5.64 8.76
CA LEU A 209 9.51 5.72 9.91
C LEU A 209 9.24 6.99 10.73
N GLU A 210 9.09 8.16 10.10
CA GLU A 210 8.87 9.44 10.79
C GLU A 210 7.53 9.52 11.50
N HIS A 211 6.46 8.94 10.91
CA HIS A 211 5.10 8.98 11.44
C HIS A 211 4.67 7.68 12.14
N VAL A 212 5.60 6.71 12.28
CA VAL A 212 5.33 5.41 12.95
C VAL A 212 4.16 4.66 12.32
N GLU A 213 4.07 4.65 11.00
CA GLU A 213 2.97 4.03 10.25
C GLU A 213 3.11 2.50 10.16
N PHE A 214 3.44 1.86 11.29
CA PHE A 214 3.73 0.43 11.36
C PHE A 214 2.52 -0.46 11.01
N ASP A 215 1.32 0.08 11.15
CA ASP A 215 0.07 -0.58 10.79
C ASP A 215 -0.09 -0.80 9.28
N THR A 216 0.72 -0.11 8.46
CA THR A 216 0.84 -0.38 7.03
C THR A 216 1.68 -1.64 6.73
N ILE A 217 2.27 -2.26 7.76
CA ILE A 217 2.95 -3.55 7.65
C ILE A 217 1.91 -4.66 7.74
N TYR A 218 1.72 -5.40 6.65
CA TYR A 218 0.85 -6.58 6.55
C TYR A 218 1.32 -7.51 5.42
N HIS A 219 0.86 -8.75 5.38
CA HIS A 219 1.42 -9.80 4.53
C HIS A 219 1.32 -9.54 3.03
N GLU A 220 0.38 -8.70 2.58
CA GLU A 220 0.25 -8.29 1.18
C GLU A 220 1.35 -7.31 0.74
N HIS A 221 2.01 -6.63 1.69
CA HIS A 221 3.15 -5.76 1.43
C HIS A 221 4.47 -6.51 1.67
N TYR A 222 5.00 -7.14 0.61
CA TYR A 222 6.25 -7.90 0.71
C TYR A 222 7.47 -7.00 0.90
N SER A 223 7.42 -5.74 0.45
CA SER A 223 8.56 -4.80 0.49
C SER A 223 8.12 -3.37 0.80
N TYR A 224 9.00 -2.61 1.47
CA TYR A 224 8.82 -1.21 1.81
C TYR A 224 10.02 -0.43 1.28
N PHE A 225 9.75 0.63 0.50
CA PHE A 225 10.78 1.28 -0.28
C PHE A 225 11.11 2.68 0.27
N SER A 226 12.41 2.90 0.54
CA SER A 226 13.02 4.22 0.54
C SER A 226 13.51 4.53 -0.87
N LEU A 227 13.81 5.79 -1.15
CA LEU A 227 14.47 6.19 -2.38
C LEU A 227 15.83 5.49 -2.50
N TYR A 228 16.59 5.42 -1.38
CA TYR A 228 17.87 4.71 -1.31
C TYR A 228 17.76 3.25 -1.73
N ALA A 229 16.75 2.52 -1.23
CA ALA A 229 16.57 1.10 -1.53
C ALA A 229 16.09 0.89 -2.97
N ILE A 230 15.11 1.67 -3.45
CA ILE A 230 14.56 1.50 -4.81
C ILE A 230 15.61 1.81 -5.88
N GLU A 231 16.50 2.76 -5.67
CA GLU A 231 17.62 3.02 -6.57
C GLU A 231 18.57 1.82 -6.70
N GLN A 232 18.80 1.10 -5.59
CA GLN A 232 19.61 -0.13 -5.62
C GLN A 232 18.91 -1.24 -6.41
N VAL A 233 17.59 -1.39 -6.24
CA VAL A 233 16.80 -2.36 -6.99
C VAL A 233 16.85 -2.06 -8.49
N PHE A 234 16.57 -0.84 -8.91
CA PHE A 234 16.52 -0.45 -10.31
C PHE A 234 17.89 -0.55 -11.00
N ARG A 235 18.96 -0.14 -10.32
CA ARG A 235 20.34 -0.19 -10.84
C ARG A 235 20.77 -1.61 -11.20
N ARG A 236 20.32 -2.64 -10.48
CA ARG A 236 20.62 -4.06 -10.76
C ARG A 236 20.10 -4.52 -12.11
N HIS A 237 19.02 -3.86 -12.60
CA HIS A 237 18.36 -4.18 -13.85
C HIS A 237 18.64 -3.15 -14.97
N GLY A 238 19.71 -2.36 -14.83
CA GLY A 238 20.12 -1.38 -15.85
C GLY A 238 19.20 -0.16 -15.97
N LEU A 239 18.40 0.10 -14.92
CA LEU A 239 17.55 1.29 -14.81
C LEU A 239 18.16 2.30 -13.84
N ARG A 240 17.81 3.57 -14.01
CA ARG A 240 18.14 4.66 -13.07
C ARG A 240 16.93 5.54 -12.84
N LEU A 241 16.85 6.11 -11.64
CA LEU A 241 15.89 7.19 -11.37
C LEU A 241 16.49 8.52 -11.84
N TYR A 242 15.67 9.37 -12.45
CA TYR A 242 16.07 10.71 -12.87
C TYR A 242 15.17 11.80 -12.28
N ASP A 243 13.97 11.45 -11.79
CA ASP A 243 13.06 12.39 -11.14
C ASP A 243 12.18 11.69 -10.10
N ALA A 244 11.52 12.49 -9.25
CA ALA A 244 10.55 12.02 -8.26
C ALA A 244 9.47 13.07 -8.01
N GLN A 245 8.33 12.64 -7.44
CA GLN A 245 7.27 13.48 -6.90
C GLN A 245 6.91 12.99 -5.50
N VAL A 246 6.67 13.92 -4.57
CA VAL A 246 6.10 13.62 -3.26
C VAL A 246 4.58 13.74 -3.37
N LEU A 247 3.88 12.74 -2.88
CA LEU A 247 2.43 12.64 -2.96
C LEU A 247 1.83 12.45 -1.56
N PRO A 248 0.65 13.04 -1.29
CA PRO A 248 0.01 12.91 0.02
C PRO A 248 -0.72 11.57 0.22
N THR A 249 -0.79 10.73 -0.82
CA THR A 249 -1.50 9.45 -0.78
C THR A 249 -0.93 8.50 0.27
N HIS A 250 -1.79 7.70 0.91
CA HIS A 250 -1.43 6.63 1.84
C HIS A 250 -0.60 7.03 3.09
N GLY A 251 -0.61 8.31 3.48
CA GLY A 251 0.21 8.83 4.58
C GLY A 251 1.50 9.51 4.11
N GLY A 252 1.81 9.41 2.84
CA GLY A 252 2.99 9.96 2.17
C GLY A 252 3.59 8.94 1.21
N SER A 253 3.57 9.27 -0.07
CA SER A 253 4.07 8.40 -1.14
C SER A 253 5.11 9.10 -1.99
N LEU A 254 5.94 8.32 -2.66
CA LEU A 254 6.78 8.77 -3.75
C LEU A 254 6.26 8.20 -5.06
N ARG A 255 6.25 9.04 -6.09
CA ARG A 255 6.27 8.61 -7.48
C ARG A 255 7.67 8.86 -8.02
N VAL A 256 8.35 7.80 -8.43
CA VAL A 256 9.67 7.90 -9.05
C VAL A 256 9.57 7.72 -10.56
N PHE A 257 10.46 8.38 -11.29
CA PHE A 257 10.58 8.31 -12.74
C PHE A 257 11.91 7.64 -13.08
N ALA A 258 11.82 6.51 -13.74
CA ALA A 258 12.97 5.70 -14.11
C ALA A 258 13.14 5.61 -15.64
N SER A 259 14.37 5.50 -16.08
CA SER A 259 14.75 5.25 -17.47
C SER A 259 15.89 4.24 -17.52
N HIS A 260 16.22 3.77 -18.70
CA HIS A 260 17.46 3.01 -18.89
C HIS A 260 18.68 3.83 -18.45
N SER A 261 19.65 3.17 -17.83
CA SER A 261 20.86 3.81 -17.28
C SER A 261 21.75 4.46 -18.34
N HIS A 262 21.63 4.05 -19.62
CA HIS A 262 22.36 4.66 -20.74
C HIS A 262 21.79 6.02 -21.21
N ARG A 263 20.62 6.44 -20.70
CA ARG A 263 20.01 7.75 -21.01
C ARG A 263 20.79 8.87 -20.31
N ALA A 264 21.87 9.31 -20.95
CA ALA A 264 22.72 10.39 -20.44
C ALA A 264 22.12 11.79 -20.68
N ASP A 265 21.06 11.88 -21.48
CA ASP A 265 20.30 13.09 -21.79
C ASP A 265 19.33 13.53 -20.66
N LEU A 266 19.12 12.66 -19.67
CA LEU A 266 18.25 12.93 -18.53
C LEU A 266 19.08 13.24 -17.28
N ASP A 267 19.13 14.49 -16.87
CA ASP A 267 19.72 14.90 -15.60
C ASP A 267 18.82 14.55 -14.41
N ASP A 268 19.44 14.33 -13.26
CA ASP A 268 18.70 14.18 -12.00
C ASP A 268 17.97 15.48 -11.65
N SER A 269 16.68 15.41 -11.34
CA SER A 269 15.91 16.58 -10.93
C SER A 269 16.41 17.17 -9.60
N ALA A 270 16.13 18.45 -9.38
CA ALA A 270 16.45 19.10 -8.11
C ALA A 270 15.74 18.42 -6.93
N LEU A 271 14.47 17.96 -7.13
CA LEU A 271 13.71 17.27 -6.11
C LEU A 271 14.33 15.91 -5.78
N LEU A 272 14.73 15.13 -6.79
CA LEU A 272 15.38 13.83 -6.56
C LEU A 272 16.66 14.00 -5.74
N ARG A 273 17.50 15.00 -6.06
CA ARG A 273 18.70 15.31 -5.27
C ARG A 273 18.37 15.72 -3.84
N LYS A 274 17.31 16.52 -3.65
CA LYS A 274 16.82 16.93 -2.31
C LYS A 274 16.37 15.72 -1.50
N LEU A 275 15.55 14.83 -2.07
CA LEU A 275 15.08 13.62 -1.40
C LEU A 275 16.21 12.68 -0.98
N ARG A 276 17.22 12.48 -1.85
CA ARG A 276 18.42 11.72 -1.47
C ARG A 276 19.14 12.34 -0.27
N ALA A 277 19.23 13.67 -0.22
CA ALA A 277 19.84 14.36 0.92
C ALA A 277 19.01 14.22 2.19
N GLN A 278 17.67 14.28 2.09
CA GLN A 278 16.75 14.07 3.22
C GLN A 278 16.89 12.65 3.78
N GLU A 279 16.81 11.62 2.95
CA GLU A 279 16.97 10.23 3.41
C GLU A 279 18.34 9.96 4.02
N ARG A 280 19.40 10.56 3.46
CA ARG A 280 20.74 10.46 4.03
C ARG A 280 20.83 11.13 5.41
N ALA A 281 20.23 12.31 5.56
CA ALA A 281 20.17 13.02 6.84
C ALA A 281 19.34 12.27 7.88
N ALA A 282 18.27 11.59 7.45
CA ALA A 282 17.46 10.73 8.29
C ALA A 282 18.10 9.36 8.61
N GLY A 283 19.28 9.07 8.05
CA GLY A 283 20.04 7.85 8.35
C GLY A 283 19.50 6.58 7.70
N LEU A 284 18.78 6.65 6.57
CA LEU A 284 18.23 5.46 5.93
C LEU A 284 19.28 4.51 5.34
N ALA A 285 20.52 4.95 5.23
CA ALA A 285 21.66 4.09 4.90
C ALA A 285 22.26 3.36 6.13
N ASP A 286 21.83 3.72 7.35
CA ASP A 286 22.32 3.19 8.61
C ASP A 286 21.29 2.21 9.24
N LEU A 287 21.76 1.05 9.69
CA LEU A 287 20.93 0.04 10.35
C LEU A 287 20.39 0.50 11.71
N ALA A 288 21.07 1.41 12.40
CA ALA A 288 20.63 1.93 13.68
C ALA A 288 19.28 2.64 13.60
N THR A 289 18.98 3.34 12.50
CA THR A 289 17.69 4.02 12.26
C THR A 289 16.51 3.04 12.36
N TYR A 290 16.69 1.86 11.82
CA TYR A 290 15.64 0.84 11.80
C TYR A 290 15.45 0.13 13.16
N LEU A 291 16.49 0.02 13.96
CA LEU A 291 16.41 -0.59 15.30
C LEU A 291 15.59 0.28 16.27
N ILE A 292 15.72 1.61 16.17
CA ILE A 292 14.98 2.56 17.02
C ILE A 292 13.47 2.51 16.71
N PHE A 293 13.09 2.12 15.51
CA PHE A 293 11.68 2.08 15.10
C PHE A 293 10.85 1.10 15.94
N ALA A 294 11.40 -0.06 16.32
CA ALA A 294 10.72 -1.05 17.15
C ALA A 294 10.23 -0.47 18.50
N GLU A 295 11.04 0.37 19.15
CA GLU A 295 10.64 1.04 20.38
C GLU A 295 9.51 2.04 20.16
N ARG A 296 9.54 2.78 19.06
CA ARG A 296 8.50 3.73 18.71
C ARG A 296 7.15 3.03 18.42
N VAL A 297 7.19 1.87 17.77
CA VAL A 297 6.02 1.00 17.54
C VAL A 297 5.41 0.55 18.86
N GLU A 298 6.24 0.08 19.80
CA GLU A 298 5.75 -0.35 21.10
C GLU A 298 5.19 0.81 21.94
N ASN A 299 5.76 2.02 21.82
CA ASN A 299 5.22 3.21 22.48
C ASN A 299 3.85 3.62 21.90
N CYS A 300 3.65 3.49 20.58
CA CYS A 300 2.35 3.69 19.94
C CYS A 300 1.31 2.68 20.48
N ARG A 301 1.67 1.40 20.56
CA ARG A 301 0.83 0.34 21.15
C ARG A 301 0.43 0.67 22.57
N LYS A 302 1.39 1.02 23.44
CA LYS A 302 1.14 1.40 24.85
C LYS A 302 0.16 2.57 24.95
N SER A 303 0.38 3.61 24.14
CA SER A 303 -0.51 4.80 24.13
C SER A 303 -1.96 4.44 23.80
N LEU A 304 -2.18 3.52 22.83
CA LEU A 304 -3.54 3.08 22.50
C LEU A 304 -4.16 2.23 23.61
N LEU A 305 -3.40 1.30 24.17
CA LEU A 305 -3.89 0.44 25.28
C LEU A 305 -4.22 1.24 26.54
N GLU A 306 -3.41 2.23 26.89
CA GLU A 306 -3.67 3.16 28.00
C GLU A 306 -4.93 3.97 27.77
N PHE A 307 -5.14 4.48 26.55
CA PHE A 307 -6.36 5.19 26.18
C PHE A 307 -7.62 4.31 26.34
N ILE A 308 -7.58 3.08 25.80
CA ILE A 308 -8.70 2.13 25.90
C ILE A 308 -9.00 1.77 27.36
N ALA A 309 -7.96 1.51 28.15
CA ALA A 309 -8.12 1.21 29.58
C ALA A 309 -8.74 2.37 30.35
N HIS A 310 -8.30 3.61 30.09
CA HIS A 310 -8.83 4.80 30.71
C HIS A 310 -10.30 5.06 30.32
N ALA A 311 -10.62 4.94 29.03
CA ALA A 311 -12.02 5.08 28.57
C ALA A 311 -12.93 4.07 29.27
N LYS A 312 -12.49 2.82 29.43
CA LYS A 312 -13.23 1.76 30.13
C LYS A 312 -13.41 2.07 31.62
N GLN A 313 -12.38 2.59 32.29
CA GLN A 313 -12.46 3.01 33.70
C GLN A 313 -13.45 4.17 33.91
N GLU A 314 -13.55 5.07 32.96
CA GLU A 314 -14.52 6.16 32.98
C GLU A 314 -15.95 5.76 32.52
N GLY A 315 -16.17 4.47 32.19
CA GLY A 315 -17.44 3.99 31.65
C GLY A 315 -17.76 4.53 30.24
N LYS A 316 -16.73 4.96 29.48
CA LYS A 316 -16.84 5.48 28.15
C LYS A 316 -16.75 4.38 27.11
N SER A 317 -17.63 4.46 26.11
CA SER A 317 -17.69 3.52 24.99
C SER A 317 -16.75 3.93 23.85
N VAL A 318 -16.05 2.96 23.27
CA VAL A 318 -15.19 3.15 22.10
C VAL A 318 -15.71 2.26 20.97
N ALA A 319 -16.00 2.84 19.79
CA ALA A 319 -16.22 2.11 18.55
C ALA A 319 -15.15 2.52 17.54
N ALA A 320 -14.94 1.74 16.48
CA ALA A 320 -13.97 2.08 15.47
C ALA A 320 -14.63 2.31 14.09
N TYR A 321 -13.92 3.03 13.22
CA TYR A 321 -14.33 3.29 11.85
C TYR A 321 -13.21 2.97 10.87
N GLY A 322 -13.58 2.28 9.76
CA GLY A 322 -12.70 1.89 8.67
C GLY A 322 -12.09 0.50 8.85
N ALA A 323 -12.74 -0.53 8.33
CA ALA A 323 -12.24 -1.91 8.32
C ALA A 323 -11.15 -2.09 7.25
N ALA A 324 -10.07 -1.32 7.34
CA ALA A 324 -8.93 -1.35 6.44
C ALA A 324 -7.86 -2.34 6.94
N ALA A 325 -7.02 -2.84 6.03
CA ALA A 325 -5.91 -3.76 6.35
C ALA A 325 -5.02 -3.21 7.48
N LYS A 326 -4.62 -1.92 7.40
CA LYS A 326 -3.82 -1.26 8.45
C LYS A 326 -4.50 -1.28 9.82
N GLY A 327 -5.81 -0.99 9.86
CA GLY A 327 -6.57 -1.04 11.11
C GLY A 327 -6.61 -2.45 11.72
N ASN A 328 -6.69 -3.46 10.87
CA ASN A 328 -6.65 -4.85 11.32
C ASN A 328 -5.29 -5.22 11.92
N THR A 329 -4.19 -4.83 11.27
CA THR A 329 -2.84 -5.01 11.82
C THR A 329 -2.71 -4.36 13.20
N LEU A 330 -3.13 -3.09 13.33
CA LEU A 330 -3.08 -2.33 14.58
C LEU A 330 -3.86 -3.03 15.71
N LEU A 331 -5.12 -3.39 15.46
CA LEU A 331 -6.00 -3.99 16.45
C LEU A 331 -5.47 -5.36 16.93
N ASN A 332 -5.00 -6.20 16.02
CA ASN A 332 -4.39 -7.48 16.35
C ASN A 332 -3.09 -7.32 17.13
N PHE A 333 -2.21 -6.39 16.73
CA PHE A 333 -0.96 -6.11 17.42
C PHE A 333 -1.19 -5.62 18.85
N CYS A 334 -2.23 -4.81 19.05
CA CYS A 334 -2.63 -4.35 20.37
C CYS A 334 -3.39 -5.43 21.19
N GLY A 335 -3.81 -6.53 20.59
CA GLY A 335 -4.59 -7.58 21.24
C GLY A 335 -6.00 -7.12 21.64
N LEU A 336 -6.55 -6.13 20.93
CA LEU A 336 -7.89 -5.61 21.19
C LEU A 336 -8.97 -6.59 20.73
N THR A 337 -10.06 -6.66 21.47
CA THR A 337 -11.15 -7.62 21.30
C THR A 337 -12.50 -6.94 21.20
N PRO A 338 -13.61 -7.66 20.88
CA PRO A 338 -14.96 -7.09 20.95
C PRO A 338 -15.37 -6.57 22.34
N ALA A 339 -14.68 -7.00 23.41
CA ALA A 339 -14.89 -6.47 24.76
C ALA A 339 -14.30 -5.07 24.97
N ASP A 340 -13.39 -4.64 24.10
CA ASP A 340 -12.71 -3.34 24.13
C ASP A 340 -13.32 -2.41 23.06
N ILE A 341 -13.55 -2.94 21.86
CA ILE A 341 -14.14 -2.26 20.70
C ILE A 341 -15.26 -3.15 20.15
N PRO A 342 -16.53 -2.92 20.49
CA PRO A 342 -17.62 -3.83 20.16
C PRO A 342 -17.97 -3.89 18.67
N LEU A 343 -17.58 -2.89 17.90
CA LEU A 343 -17.84 -2.84 16.46
C LEU A 343 -16.84 -1.95 15.70
N VAL A 344 -16.67 -2.27 14.43
CA VAL A 344 -15.99 -1.42 13.44
C VAL A 344 -16.98 -1.10 12.32
N ALA A 345 -17.20 0.18 12.02
CA ALA A 345 -18.03 0.57 10.88
C ALA A 345 -17.19 0.70 9.60
N ASP A 346 -17.74 0.29 8.46
CA ASP A 346 -17.13 0.50 7.13
C ASP A 346 -18.20 0.80 6.09
N ARG A 347 -17.91 1.69 5.15
CA ARG A 347 -18.83 2.06 4.05
C ARG A 347 -18.97 0.95 3.01
N ASN A 348 -17.97 0.08 2.87
CA ASN A 348 -17.98 -0.99 1.88
C ASN A 348 -18.99 -2.08 2.27
N PRO A 349 -20.10 -2.26 1.51
CA PRO A 349 -21.12 -3.25 1.83
C PRO A 349 -20.61 -4.69 1.80
N HIS A 350 -19.53 -4.97 1.04
CA HIS A 350 -18.94 -6.32 0.97
C HIS A 350 -18.18 -6.71 2.24
N LYS A 351 -17.84 -5.75 3.11
CA LYS A 351 -17.22 -5.98 4.41
C LYS A 351 -18.25 -6.06 5.54
N GLN A 352 -19.38 -5.39 5.39
CA GLN A 352 -20.46 -5.38 6.39
C GLN A 352 -21.02 -6.78 6.62
N SER A 353 -21.49 -7.03 7.83
CA SER A 353 -21.99 -8.34 8.30
C SER A 353 -20.90 -9.44 8.36
N LYS A 354 -19.64 -9.09 8.23
CA LYS A 354 -18.48 -9.95 8.45
C LYS A 354 -17.75 -9.54 9.74
N PHE A 355 -16.71 -10.28 10.08
CA PHE A 355 -15.85 -10.01 11.22
C PHE A 355 -14.43 -9.70 10.74
N LEU A 356 -13.74 -8.80 11.46
CA LEU A 356 -12.32 -8.57 11.25
C LEU A 356 -11.52 -9.84 11.52
N PRO A 357 -10.54 -10.19 10.69
CA PRO A 357 -9.68 -11.33 10.96
C PRO A 357 -8.89 -11.11 12.24
N GLY A 358 -8.71 -12.17 13.02
CA GLY A 358 -7.94 -12.22 14.25
C GLY A 358 -8.61 -11.65 15.49
N THR A 359 -9.15 -10.46 15.42
CA THR A 359 -9.85 -9.82 16.54
C THR A 359 -11.32 -10.23 16.62
N HIS A 360 -11.90 -10.67 15.52
CA HIS A 360 -13.31 -11.06 15.37
C HIS A 360 -14.30 -9.94 15.75
N ILE A 361 -13.88 -8.68 15.65
CA ILE A 361 -14.76 -7.54 15.86
C ILE A 361 -15.74 -7.46 14.68
N PRO A 362 -17.07 -7.35 14.93
CA PRO A 362 -18.05 -7.28 13.86
C PRO A 362 -17.93 -5.99 13.04
N VAL A 363 -18.04 -6.13 11.72
CA VAL A 363 -18.06 -5.01 10.78
C VAL A 363 -19.50 -4.63 10.46
N VAL A 364 -19.85 -3.37 10.70
CA VAL A 364 -21.20 -2.85 10.57
C VAL A 364 -21.28 -1.68 9.59
N SER A 365 -22.50 -1.23 9.25
CA SER A 365 -22.67 0.00 8.47
C SER A 365 -22.39 1.26 9.32
N PRO A 366 -22.06 2.41 8.69
CA PRO A 366 -21.91 3.69 9.38
C PRO A 366 -23.15 4.09 10.21
N GLU A 367 -24.35 3.81 9.70
CA GLU A 367 -25.59 4.10 10.41
C GLU A 367 -25.73 3.28 11.70
N ALA A 368 -25.22 2.05 11.74
CA ALA A 368 -25.20 1.24 12.95
C ALA A 368 -24.28 1.84 14.02
N LEU A 369 -23.12 2.36 13.62
CA LEU A 369 -22.22 3.09 14.52
C LEU A 369 -22.91 4.36 15.08
N LEU A 370 -23.56 5.17 14.23
CA LEU A 370 -24.27 6.37 14.66
C LEU A 370 -25.41 6.05 15.66
N ARG A 371 -26.14 4.94 15.44
CA ARG A 371 -27.18 4.46 16.38
C ARG A 371 -26.60 4.03 17.73
N SER A 372 -25.38 3.49 17.77
CA SER A 372 -24.73 3.07 19.03
C SER A 372 -24.25 4.24 19.89
N ARG A 373 -24.14 5.45 19.31
CA ARG A 373 -23.73 6.71 19.99
C ARG A 373 -22.49 6.54 20.85
N PRO A 374 -21.34 6.09 20.31
CA PRO A 374 -20.14 5.89 21.11
C PRO A 374 -19.59 7.22 21.61
N ASP A 375 -18.96 7.22 22.80
CA ASP A 375 -18.22 8.37 23.31
C ASP A 375 -16.98 8.68 22.47
N TYR A 376 -16.34 7.64 21.94
CA TYR A 376 -15.16 7.76 21.08
C TYR A 376 -15.30 6.94 19.80
N VAL A 377 -14.89 7.54 18.68
CA VAL A 377 -14.75 6.84 17.38
C VAL A 377 -13.28 6.80 17.03
N LEU A 378 -12.67 5.60 17.13
CA LEU A 378 -11.30 5.33 16.73
C LEU A 378 -11.22 5.23 15.20
N ILE A 379 -10.56 6.18 14.56
CA ILE A 379 -10.36 6.22 13.10
C ILE A 379 -9.15 5.34 12.76
N LEU A 380 -9.40 4.16 12.20
CA LEU A 380 -8.35 3.22 11.82
C LEU A 380 -7.59 3.67 10.56
N PRO A 381 -8.24 4.14 9.46
CA PRO A 381 -7.53 4.78 8.36
C PRO A 381 -7.22 6.25 8.70
N TRP A 382 -6.31 6.44 9.65
CA TRP A 382 -5.94 7.75 10.22
C TRP A 382 -5.50 8.79 9.17
N ASN A 383 -4.96 8.35 8.04
CA ASN A 383 -4.61 9.22 6.91
C ASN A 383 -5.84 9.85 6.22
N LEU A 384 -7.05 9.32 6.44
CA LEU A 384 -8.32 9.85 5.96
C LEU A 384 -9.13 10.53 7.08
N GLN A 385 -8.49 10.91 8.19
CA GLN A 385 -9.18 11.43 9.38
C GLN A 385 -10.09 12.63 9.08
N GLU A 386 -9.65 13.56 8.24
CA GLU A 386 -10.44 14.77 7.95
C GLU A 386 -11.73 14.44 7.20
N GLU A 387 -11.63 13.58 6.17
CA GLU A 387 -12.78 13.08 5.42
C GLU A 387 -13.76 12.34 6.35
N ILE A 388 -13.26 11.42 7.19
CA ILE A 388 -14.09 10.63 8.10
C ILE A 388 -14.75 11.51 9.16
N ARG A 389 -14.04 12.48 9.72
CA ARG A 389 -14.61 13.45 10.67
C ARG A 389 -15.74 14.29 10.04
N GLN A 390 -15.61 14.62 8.77
CA GLN A 390 -16.65 15.31 8.02
C GLN A 390 -17.87 14.40 7.79
N GLN A 391 -17.64 13.14 7.39
CA GLN A 391 -18.71 12.17 7.14
C GLN A 391 -19.50 11.84 8.41
N LEU A 392 -18.83 11.69 9.54
CA LEU A 392 -19.43 11.30 10.81
C LEU A 392 -19.65 12.51 11.76
N ARG A 393 -19.74 13.72 11.23
CA ARG A 393 -19.91 14.95 12.04
C ARG A 393 -21.08 14.91 13.03
N GLU A 394 -22.07 14.06 12.77
CA GLU A 394 -23.24 13.86 13.63
C GLU A 394 -22.87 13.35 15.03
N ILE A 395 -21.72 12.69 15.22
CA ILE A 395 -21.31 12.19 16.54
C ILE A 395 -21.15 13.32 17.57
N LYS A 396 -20.89 14.55 17.12
CA LYS A 396 -20.81 15.73 17.98
C LYS A 396 -22.13 16.09 18.66
N ALA A 397 -23.28 15.67 18.09
CA ALA A 397 -24.60 15.97 18.65
C ALA A 397 -24.86 15.33 20.02
N TRP A 398 -24.14 14.24 20.35
CA TRP A 398 -24.19 13.61 21.67
C TRP A 398 -22.90 13.72 22.47
N GLY A 399 -21.95 14.56 22.02
CA GLY A 399 -20.66 14.75 22.67
C GLY A 399 -19.59 13.70 22.30
N GLY A 400 -19.82 12.91 21.28
CA GLY A 400 -18.85 11.94 20.73
C GLY A 400 -17.61 12.64 20.18
N ARG A 401 -16.45 11.99 20.32
CA ARG A 401 -15.15 12.50 19.89
C ARG A 401 -14.45 11.52 18.96
N PHE A 402 -13.61 12.06 18.08
CA PHE A 402 -12.77 11.24 17.21
C PHE A 402 -11.40 10.98 17.82
N VAL A 403 -10.84 9.84 17.52
CA VAL A 403 -9.51 9.42 18.00
C VAL A 403 -8.69 8.86 16.85
N THR A 404 -7.44 9.32 16.70
CA THR A 404 -6.46 8.67 15.82
C THR A 404 -5.41 7.97 16.67
N PRO A 405 -5.02 6.71 16.31
CA PRO A 405 -4.09 5.92 17.13
C PRO A 405 -2.62 6.14 16.80
N VAL A 406 -2.28 6.60 15.60
CA VAL A 406 -0.91 6.68 15.05
C VAL A 406 -0.54 8.15 14.81
N PRO A 407 0.71 8.58 15.10
CA PRO A 407 1.82 7.90 15.78
C PRO A 407 1.63 7.72 17.29
N MET A 408 0.70 8.42 17.86
CA MET A 408 0.22 8.36 19.26
C MET A 408 -1.25 8.75 19.31
N VAL A 409 -1.94 8.32 20.34
CA VAL A 409 -3.36 8.65 20.49
C VAL A 409 -3.56 10.17 20.51
N ARG A 410 -4.45 10.64 19.63
CA ARG A 410 -4.94 12.03 19.61
C ARG A 410 -6.46 12.04 19.61
N VAL A 411 -7.04 12.83 20.51
CA VAL A 411 -8.49 13.01 20.62
C VAL A 411 -8.88 14.35 20.01
N TYR A 412 -9.90 14.33 19.16
CA TYR A 412 -10.42 15.50 18.46
C TYR A 412 -11.88 15.75 18.86
N PRO A 413 -12.31 17.02 18.98
CA PRO A 413 -13.69 17.39 19.26
C PRO A 413 -14.64 17.11 18.09
#